data_779fc2ca571169807697309403de65b3
#
_entry.id   779fc2ca571169807697309403de65b3
#
_cell.length_a   1.000
_cell.length_b   1.000
_cell.length_c   1.000
_cell.angle_alpha   90.00
_cell.angle_beta   90.00
_cell.angle_gamma   90.00
#
_symmetry.space_group_name_H-M   'P 1'
#
loop_
_entity.id
_entity.type
_entity.pdbx_description
1 polymer ?
#
loop_
_entity_poly.entity_id
_entity_poly.type
_entity_poly.pdbx_seq_one_letter_code
_entity_poly.pdbx_strand_id
1 'polypeptide(L)'
;LSNLKIESIFSHFSTADSIDKSYSSNQINIYNSILSKLEEKGVTIDKKNLSNSAAIIDIPESHYDYVRPGIIQYGYYPSNEVNKNDINIKPVLTWKTRVVHIKEVDENEYIGYGKTYKTSKKTIIATLPVGYADGYSRGLSNKGSVIIKGKLAPIIGNVCMDQFMIDVTNIEGVETGDEVILLGSCDHIKFDADDMANILDTISYEVLCLIGRRAPRLYIKDNKVLGVRYLM
;
A
#
# COMPACT_ATOMS: atom_id res chain seq x y z
N LEU A 1 -17.78 33.57 -20.23
CA LEU A 1 -18.77 33.61 -19.17
C LEU A 1 -18.24 34.53 -18.07
N SER A 2 -18.88 35.70 -17.89
CA SER A 2 -18.37 36.77 -16.99
C SER A 2 -18.36 36.39 -15.50
N ASN A 3 -19.05 35.33 -15.14
CA ASN A 3 -19.21 34.83 -13.76
C ASN A 3 -18.40 33.57 -13.46
N LEU A 4 -17.51 33.17 -14.39
CA LEU A 4 -16.61 32.03 -14.19
C LEU A 4 -15.15 32.50 -14.26
N LYS A 5 -14.33 32.05 -13.32
CA LYS A 5 -12.90 32.21 -13.33
C LYS A 5 -12.26 30.83 -13.49
N ILE A 6 -11.43 30.67 -14.52
CA ILE A 6 -10.62 29.47 -14.70
C ILE A 6 -9.36 29.67 -13.89
N GLU A 7 -9.20 28.97 -12.77
CA GLU A 7 -8.06 29.11 -11.88
C GLU A 7 -6.86 28.26 -12.33
N SER A 8 -7.13 27.07 -12.86
CA SER A 8 -6.03 26.16 -13.21
C SER A 8 -6.39 25.25 -14.38
N ILE A 9 -5.35 24.74 -15.02
CA ILE A 9 -5.40 23.68 -16.00
C ILE A 9 -4.51 22.52 -15.55
N PHE A 10 -4.98 21.28 -15.75
CA PHE A 10 -4.17 20.11 -15.49
C PHE A 10 -4.36 19.03 -16.56
N SER A 11 -3.39 18.15 -16.65
CA SER A 11 -3.50 16.85 -17.30
C SER A 11 -2.88 15.77 -16.42
N HIS A 12 -2.77 14.56 -16.90
CA HIS A 12 -2.23 13.45 -16.12
C HIS A 12 -1.38 12.55 -17.01
N PHE A 13 -0.18 12.19 -16.52
CA PHE A 13 0.68 11.24 -17.22
C PHE A 13 0.12 9.82 -17.10
N SER A 14 0.24 9.06 -18.18
CA SER A 14 -0.16 7.65 -18.21
C SER A 14 1.00 6.71 -17.87
N THR A 15 2.24 7.08 -18.20
CA THR A 15 3.42 6.21 -18.10
C THR A 15 4.66 6.94 -17.56
N ALA A 16 4.47 7.94 -16.68
CA ALA A 16 5.59 8.67 -16.12
C ALA A 16 6.50 7.82 -15.22
N ASP A 17 6.00 6.68 -14.76
CA ASP A 17 6.67 5.70 -13.93
C ASP A 17 7.46 4.63 -14.71
N SER A 18 7.39 4.63 -16.05
CA SER A 18 8.20 3.75 -16.92
C SER A 18 9.59 4.33 -17.16
N ILE A 19 10.59 3.48 -17.44
CA ILE A 19 11.93 3.90 -17.88
C ILE A 19 11.86 4.73 -19.17
N ASP A 20 11.09 4.27 -20.15
CA ASP A 20 10.88 5.01 -21.40
C ASP A 20 9.95 6.20 -21.16
N LYS A 21 10.53 7.40 -21.25
CA LYS A 21 9.83 8.67 -21.09
C LYS A 21 9.31 9.27 -22.41
N SER A 22 9.45 8.59 -23.53
CA SER A 22 9.07 9.11 -24.86
C SER A 22 7.61 9.53 -24.93
N TYR A 23 6.71 8.68 -24.39
CA TYR A 23 5.28 9.00 -24.35
C TYR A 23 4.98 10.17 -23.39
N SER A 24 5.61 10.22 -22.24
CA SER A 24 5.49 11.33 -21.30
C SER A 24 5.99 12.65 -21.89
N SER A 25 7.10 12.63 -22.64
CA SER A 25 7.60 13.79 -23.36
C SER A 25 6.61 14.27 -24.43
N ASN A 26 5.98 13.36 -25.16
CA ASN A 26 4.91 13.72 -26.09
C ASN A 26 3.70 14.35 -25.38
N GLN A 27 3.31 13.84 -24.21
CA GLN A 27 2.23 14.45 -23.39
C GLN A 27 2.59 15.88 -22.95
N ILE A 28 3.85 16.16 -22.60
CA ILE A 28 4.34 17.51 -22.29
C ILE A 28 4.21 18.42 -23.51
N ASN A 29 4.64 17.96 -24.68
CA ASN A 29 4.56 18.73 -25.91
C ASN A 29 3.12 19.10 -26.28
N ILE A 30 2.20 18.14 -26.17
CA ILE A 30 0.77 18.36 -26.39
C ILE A 30 0.22 19.37 -25.37
N TYR A 31 0.55 19.22 -24.09
CA TYR A 31 0.13 20.11 -23.02
C TYR A 31 0.60 21.55 -23.29
N ASN A 32 1.88 21.74 -23.62
CA ASN A 32 2.44 23.04 -23.97
C ASN A 32 1.78 23.67 -25.21
N SER A 33 1.50 22.86 -26.24
CA SER A 33 0.78 23.33 -27.44
C SER A 33 -0.62 23.85 -27.10
N ILE A 34 -1.31 23.19 -26.16
CA ILE A 34 -2.62 23.65 -25.69
C ILE A 34 -2.50 24.97 -24.94
N LEU A 35 -1.49 25.09 -24.05
CA LEU A 35 -1.24 26.33 -23.32
C LEU A 35 -1.00 27.51 -24.26
N SER A 36 -0.15 27.34 -25.28
CA SER A 36 0.13 28.37 -26.28
C SER A 36 -1.15 28.79 -27.05
N LYS A 37 -1.97 27.81 -27.46
CA LYS A 37 -3.24 28.10 -28.16
C LYS A 37 -4.24 28.85 -27.29
N LEU A 38 -4.26 28.59 -25.98
CA LEU A 38 -5.11 29.33 -25.04
C LEU A 38 -4.64 30.77 -24.91
N GLU A 39 -3.33 30.99 -24.78
CA GLU A 39 -2.72 32.30 -24.70
C GLU A 39 -2.97 33.14 -25.99
N GLU A 40 -2.80 32.54 -27.17
CA GLU A 40 -3.13 33.16 -28.46
C GLU A 40 -4.60 33.62 -28.55
N LYS A 41 -5.51 32.94 -27.83
CA LYS A 41 -6.93 33.29 -27.73
C LYS A 41 -7.25 34.25 -26.61
N GLY A 42 -6.23 34.78 -25.92
CA GLY A 42 -6.41 35.70 -24.80
C GLY A 42 -6.92 35.02 -23.51
N VAL A 43 -6.83 33.70 -23.42
CA VAL A 43 -7.20 32.95 -22.20
C VAL A 43 -5.96 32.79 -21.34
N THR A 44 -5.90 33.50 -20.23
CA THR A 44 -4.83 33.39 -19.23
C THR A 44 -5.21 32.34 -18.18
N ILE A 45 -4.30 31.42 -17.93
CA ILE A 45 -4.43 30.41 -16.89
C ILE A 45 -3.33 30.64 -15.84
N ASP A 46 -3.75 30.95 -14.63
CA ASP A 46 -2.81 31.34 -13.54
C ASP A 46 -1.97 30.13 -13.07
N LYS A 47 -2.54 28.94 -13.08
CA LYS A 47 -1.93 27.76 -12.46
C LYS A 47 -1.96 26.54 -13.40
N LYS A 48 -0.81 25.96 -13.62
CA LYS A 48 -0.60 24.81 -14.49
C LYS A 48 -0.06 23.65 -13.66
N ASN A 49 -0.55 22.45 -13.89
CA ASN A 49 0.02 21.27 -13.25
C ASN A 49 -0.13 20.02 -14.12
N LEU A 50 0.89 19.18 -14.14
CA LEU A 50 0.93 17.98 -14.93
C LEU A 50 1.48 16.79 -14.11
N SER A 51 2.46 17.04 -13.22
CA SER A 51 3.19 16.01 -12.51
C SER A 51 2.36 15.24 -11.49
N ASN A 52 2.33 13.92 -11.63
CA ASN A 52 1.98 12.95 -10.62
C ASN A 52 3.21 12.53 -9.80
N SER A 53 3.11 11.52 -8.92
CA SER A 53 4.23 11.06 -8.08
C SER A 53 5.48 10.66 -8.87
N ALA A 54 5.32 9.98 -10.00
CA ALA A 54 6.44 9.55 -10.82
C ALA A 54 7.12 10.74 -11.52
N ALA A 55 6.33 11.64 -12.08
CA ALA A 55 6.85 12.83 -12.75
C ALA A 55 7.49 13.82 -11.76
N ILE A 56 7.08 13.83 -10.49
CA ILE A 56 7.76 14.59 -9.44
C ILE A 56 9.21 14.11 -9.29
N ILE A 57 9.43 12.81 -9.40
CA ILE A 57 10.77 12.22 -9.25
C ILE A 57 11.58 12.38 -10.55
N ASP A 58 11.01 11.99 -11.68
CA ASP A 58 11.78 11.71 -12.90
C ASP A 58 11.66 12.76 -14.01
N ILE A 59 10.70 13.72 -13.92
CA ILE A 59 10.39 14.67 -15.00
C ILE A 59 10.24 16.10 -14.42
N PRO A 60 11.33 16.71 -13.92
CA PRO A 60 11.28 18.02 -13.27
C PRO A 60 10.71 19.14 -14.17
N GLU A 61 10.91 19.07 -15.48
CA GLU A 61 10.39 20.04 -16.44
C GLU A 61 8.85 20.06 -16.52
N SER A 62 8.18 19.05 -15.95
CA SER A 62 6.72 18.97 -15.91
C SER A 62 6.10 19.50 -14.61
N HIS A 63 6.88 20.08 -13.68
CA HIS A 63 6.36 20.52 -12.39
C HIS A 63 5.43 21.72 -12.52
N TYR A 64 5.71 22.65 -13.45
CA TYR A 64 4.97 23.90 -13.61
C TYR A 64 4.75 24.62 -12.25
N ASP A 65 3.52 25.10 -12.00
CA ASP A 65 3.20 25.83 -10.76
C ASP A 65 2.85 24.91 -9.59
N TYR A 66 2.36 23.68 -9.88
CA TYR A 66 1.93 22.70 -8.89
C TYR A 66 2.26 21.27 -9.29
N VAL A 67 2.49 20.47 -8.28
CA VAL A 67 2.63 19.01 -8.41
C VAL A 67 1.57 18.29 -7.58
N ARG A 68 1.21 17.07 -7.96
CA ARG A 68 0.24 16.24 -7.26
C ARG A 68 0.89 14.97 -6.70
N PRO A 69 1.54 15.06 -5.52
CA PRO A 69 2.09 13.88 -4.86
C PRO A 69 0.94 12.97 -4.42
N GLY A 70 0.92 11.74 -4.89
CA GLY A 70 -0.01 10.68 -4.50
C GLY A 70 0.70 9.66 -3.63
N ILE A 71 1.09 8.53 -4.23
CA ILE A 71 1.67 7.39 -3.51
C ILE A 71 2.96 7.73 -2.74
N ILE A 72 3.76 8.69 -3.19
CA ILE A 72 4.96 9.11 -2.47
C ILE A 72 4.65 9.71 -1.10
N GLN A 73 3.46 10.26 -0.86
CA GLN A 73 3.04 10.73 0.47
C GLN A 73 2.78 9.56 1.44
N TYR A 74 2.49 8.38 0.91
CA TYR A 74 2.34 7.16 1.69
C TYR A 74 3.68 6.44 1.91
N GLY A 75 4.77 6.95 1.27
CA GLY A 75 6.11 6.42 1.41
C GLY A 75 6.40 5.23 0.50
N TYR A 76 5.72 5.13 -0.64
CA TYR A 76 5.96 4.12 -1.66
C TYR A 76 6.35 4.78 -2.99
N TYR A 77 7.24 4.14 -3.72
CA TYR A 77 7.59 4.57 -5.07
C TYR A 77 6.51 4.15 -6.07
N PRO A 78 6.26 4.97 -7.11
CA PRO A 78 5.24 4.67 -8.14
C PRO A 78 5.47 3.35 -8.88
N SER A 79 6.73 3.01 -9.13
CA SER A 79 7.15 1.73 -9.72
C SER A 79 8.59 1.41 -9.31
N ASN A 80 9.10 0.25 -9.77
CA ASN A 80 10.51 -0.11 -9.62
C ASN A 80 11.42 0.59 -10.63
N GLU A 81 10.86 1.26 -11.62
CA GLU A 81 11.58 1.91 -12.73
C GLU A 81 11.90 3.38 -12.48
N VAL A 82 11.32 4.01 -11.46
CA VAL A 82 11.63 5.41 -11.10
C VAL A 82 12.99 5.50 -10.41
N ASN A 83 13.64 6.67 -10.55
CA ASN A 83 14.91 6.96 -9.90
C ASN A 83 14.75 7.11 -8.37
N LYS A 84 15.11 6.06 -7.64
CA LYS A 84 14.98 6.03 -6.18
C LYS A 84 16.09 6.80 -5.44
N ASN A 85 17.12 7.27 -6.15
CA ASN A 85 18.26 7.96 -5.53
C ASN A 85 17.95 9.43 -5.21
N ASP A 86 17.02 10.03 -5.92
CA ASP A 86 16.74 11.48 -5.81
C ASP A 86 15.83 11.82 -4.62
N ILE A 87 15.07 10.85 -4.12
CA ILE A 87 14.16 11.06 -3.01
C ILE A 87 14.13 9.84 -2.08
N ASN A 88 14.39 10.06 -0.81
CA ASN A 88 14.31 9.02 0.20
C ASN A 88 12.95 9.09 0.90
N ILE A 89 12.06 8.15 0.59
CA ILE A 89 10.73 8.05 1.18
C ILE A 89 10.63 6.82 2.08
N LYS A 90 9.74 6.88 3.07
CA LYS A 90 9.50 5.78 4.02
C LYS A 90 8.02 5.54 4.18
N PRO A 91 7.56 4.28 4.19
CA PRO A 91 6.18 3.95 4.48
C PRO A 91 5.69 4.60 5.79
N VAL A 92 4.56 5.28 5.72
CA VAL A 92 3.98 6.00 6.87
C VAL A 92 2.93 5.18 7.62
N LEU A 93 2.58 4.01 7.09
CA LEU A 93 1.54 3.14 7.63
C LEU A 93 2.14 1.82 8.11
N THR A 94 1.78 1.43 9.33
CA THR A 94 1.94 0.07 9.83
C THR A 94 0.58 -0.43 10.29
N TRP A 95 0.16 -1.59 9.78
CA TRP A 95 -1.09 -2.23 10.22
C TRP A 95 -0.78 -3.39 11.14
N LYS A 96 -1.36 -3.38 12.33
CA LYS A 96 -1.07 -4.33 13.39
C LYS A 96 -2.33 -5.00 13.91
N THR A 97 -2.14 -6.17 14.47
CA THR A 97 -3.15 -6.93 15.22
C THR A 97 -2.50 -7.68 16.36
N ARG A 98 -3.24 -8.56 17.05
CA ARG A 98 -2.73 -9.42 18.10
C ARG A 98 -3.21 -10.85 17.90
N VAL A 99 -2.42 -11.80 18.39
CA VAL A 99 -2.84 -13.21 18.47
C VAL A 99 -4.00 -13.32 19.45
N VAL A 100 -5.10 -13.97 19.05
CA VAL A 100 -6.26 -14.21 19.91
C VAL A 100 -6.41 -15.66 20.34
N HIS A 101 -5.80 -16.59 19.64
CA HIS A 101 -5.83 -18.00 19.98
C HIS A 101 -4.63 -18.73 19.41
N ILE A 102 -4.12 -19.71 20.15
CA ILE A 102 -3.05 -20.60 19.72
C ILE A 102 -3.48 -22.03 19.98
N LYS A 103 -3.20 -22.91 19.04
CA LYS A 103 -3.37 -24.34 19.21
C LYS A 103 -2.31 -25.13 18.45
N GLU A 104 -2.03 -26.30 18.92
CA GLU A 104 -1.26 -27.32 18.21
C GLU A 104 -2.22 -28.28 17.51
N VAL A 105 -1.88 -28.65 16.29
CA VAL A 105 -2.61 -29.65 15.50
C VAL A 105 -1.65 -30.70 14.98
N ASP A 106 -2.15 -31.93 14.80
CA ASP A 106 -1.37 -33.02 14.28
C ASP A 106 -1.14 -32.89 12.76
N GLU A 107 -0.33 -33.78 12.22
CA GLU A 107 -0.16 -33.96 10.79
C GLU A 107 -1.45 -34.42 10.13
N ASN A 108 -1.65 -34.03 8.86
CA ASN A 108 -2.81 -34.38 8.04
C ASN A 108 -4.12 -33.68 8.41
N GLU A 109 -4.11 -32.65 9.29
CA GLU A 109 -5.28 -31.85 9.62
C GLU A 109 -5.51 -30.74 8.59
N TYR A 110 -6.79 -30.45 8.32
CA TYR A 110 -7.19 -29.38 7.42
C TYR A 110 -7.43 -28.07 8.16
N ILE A 111 -6.99 -26.95 7.58
CA ILE A 111 -7.10 -25.63 8.20
C ILE A 111 -8.05 -24.73 7.40
N GLY A 112 -9.05 -24.19 8.11
CA GLY A 112 -9.96 -23.18 7.59
C GLY A 112 -11.00 -23.72 6.58
N TYR A 113 -11.77 -22.79 6.03
CA TYR A 113 -12.79 -23.09 5.04
C TYR A 113 -12.21 -23.65 3.74
N GLY A 114 -12.93 -24.58 3.12
CA GLY A 114 -12.58 -25.17 1.84
C GLY A 114 -11.43 -26.16 1.88
N LYS A 115 -10.87 -26.45 3.07
CA LYS A 115 -9.75 -27.41 3.24
C LYS A 115 -8.58 -27.13 2.30
N THR A 116 -8.25 -25.85 2.10
CA THR A 116 -7.23 -25.40 1.13
C THR A 116 -5.81 -25.56 1.64
N TYR A 117 -5.62 -25.83 2.93
CA TYR A 117 -4.34 -26.13 3.54
C TYR A 117 -4.45 -27.40 4.37
N LYS A 118 -3.45 -28.27 4.26
CA LYS A 118 -3.33 -29.51 5.04
C LYS A 118 -1.97 -29.52 5.71
N THR A 119 -1.92 -29.77 7.01
CA THR A 119 -0.65 -29.87 7.75
C THR A 119 0.15 -31.08 7.28
N SER A 120 1.46 -30.89 7.06
CA SER A 120 2.40 -31.92 6.68
C SER A 120 3.23 -32.45 7.87
N LYS A 121 3.04 -31.85 9.04
CA LYS A 121 3.69 -32.18 10.31
C LYS A 121 2.87 -31.60 11.45
N LYS A 122 3.21 -31.96 12.66
CA LYS A 122 2.70 -31.30 13.86
C LYS A 122 2.95 -29.81 13.78
N THR A 123 1.92 -28.98 13.87
CA THR A 123 1.94 -27.56 13.53
C THR A 123 1.33 -26.73 14.64
N ILE A 124 2.00 -25.64 15.04
CA ILE A 124 1.47 -24.65 15.98
C ILE A 124 0.84 -23.51 15.16
N ILE A 125 -0.44 -23.27 15.40
CA ILE A 125 -1.25 -22.33 14.65
C ILE A 125 -1.67 -21.17 15.56
N ALA A 126 -1.45 -19.94 15.10
CA ALA A 126 -2.02 -18.75 15.74
C ALA A 126 -3.17 -18.19 14.90
N THR A 127 -4.23 -17.74 15.56
CA THR A 127 -5.40 -17.10 14.95
C THR A 127 -5.33 -15.59 15.17
N LEU A 128 -5.56 -14.84 14.09
CA LEU A 128 -5.58 -13.37 14.07
C LEU A 128 -7.00 -12.87 13.78
N PRO A 129 -7.53 -11.90 14.57
CA PRO A 129 -8.90 -11.39 14.44
C PRO A 129 -8.97 -10.27 13.38
N VAL A 130 -8.56 -10.57 12.17
CA VAL A 130 -8.57 -9.69 11.00
C VAL A 130 -8.95 -10.52 9.78
N GLY A 131 -9.72 -9.95 8.87
CA GLY A 131 -10.09 -10.62 7.63
C GLY A 131 -10.45 -9.64 6.51
N TYR A 132 -11.11 -10.15 5.47
CA TYR A 132 -11.41 -9.31 4.31
C TYR A 132 -12.45 -8.21 4.61
N ALA A 133 -13.25 -8.31 5.67
CA ALA A 133 -14.13 -7.23 6.12
C ALA A 133 -13.34 -6.03 6.69
N ASP A 134 -12.10 -6.25 7.11
CA ASP A 134 -11.18 -5.20 7.55
C ASP A 134 -10.35 -4.63 6.39
N GLY A 135 -10.41 -5.28 5.21
CA GLY A 135 -9.63 -4.94 4.04
C GLY A 135 -8.39 -5.82 3.83
N TYR A 136 -8.22 -6.89 4.61
CA TYR A 136 -7.12 -7.84 4.42
C TYR A 136 -7.49 -8.86 3.34
N SER A 137 -6.92 -8.70 2.15
CA SER A 137 -7.37 -9.41 0.94
C SER A 137 -7.41 -10.93 1.09
N ARG A 138 -8.52 -11.53 0.65
CA ARG A 138 -8.66 -12.99 0.55
C ARG A 138 -7.65 -13.62 -0.43
N GLY A 139 -7.13 -12.86 -1.39
CA GLY A 139 -6.08 -13.30 -2.32
C GLY A 139 -4.75 -13.66 -1.64
N LEU A 140 -4.53 -13.23 -0.39
CA LEU A 140 -3.36 -13.59 0.42
C LEU A 140 -3.46 -15.00 1.04
N SER A 141 -4.59 -15.70 0.90
CA SER A 141 -4.79 -17.06 1.41
C SER A 141 -3.69 -18.02 0.91
N ASN A 142 -3.02 -18.72 1.80
CA ASN A 142 -1.90 -19.65 1.52
C ASN A 142 -0.69 -19.04 0.77
N LYS A 143 -0.63 -17.71 0.62
CA LYS A 143 0.42 -17.02 -0.15
C LYS A 143 1.11 -15.92 0.63
N GLY A 144 0.36 -15.20 1.45
CA GLY A 144 0.87 -14.08 2.23
C GLY A 144 1.61 -14.51 3.48
N SER A 145 2.21 -13.53 4.13
CA SER A 145 2.87 -13.67 5.42
C SER A 145 2.53 -12.50 6.33
N VAL A 146 2.84 -12.63 7.61
CA VAL A 146 2.80 -11.54 8.59
C VAL A 146 4.10 -11.56 9.38
N ILE A 147 4.39 -10.48 10.12
CA ILE A 147 5.58 -10.44 10.98
C ILE A 147 5.15 -10.59 12.43
N ILE A 148 5.72 -11.57 13.11
CA ILE A 148 5.55 -11.80 14.55
C ILE A 148 6.90 -12.13 15.18
N LYS A 149 7.22 -11.50 16.33
CA LYS A 149 8.53 -11.67 17.02
C LYS A 149 9.74 -11.53 16.09
N GLY A 150 9.67 -10.56 15.15
CA GLY A 150 10.75 -10.31 14.20
C GLY A 150 10.99 -11.43 13.17
N LYS A 151 9.99 -12.28 12.92
CA LYS A 151 10.04 -13.35 11.90
C LYS A 151 8.81 -13.33 11.02
N LEU A 152 8.95 -13.80 9.78
CA LEU A 152 7.80 -14.02 8.90
C LEU A 152 7.09 -15.32 9.27
N ALA A 153 5.76 -15.23 9.46
CA ALA A 153 4.86 -16.36 9.66
C ALA A 153 3.91 -16.46 8.46
N PRO A 154 3.88 -17.60 7.74
CA PRO A 154 3.02 -17.77 6.59
C PRO A 154 1.55 -17.87 6.96
N ILE A 155 0.69 -17.34 6.10
CA ILE A 155 -0.76 -17.52 6.18
C ILE A 155 -1.12 -18.93 5.71
N ILE A 156 -1.85 -19.67 6.52
CA ILE A 156 -2.29 -21.03 6.23
C ILE A 156 -3.81 -21.12 6.20
N GLY A 157 -4.34 -21.72 5.13
CA GLY A 157 -5.77 -21.75 4.85
C GLY A 157 -6.28 -20.43 4.28
N ASN A 158 -7.59 -20.30 4.19
CA ASN A 158 -8.24 -19.11 3.64
C ASN A 158 -8.29 -17.96 4.66
N VAL A 159 -8.03 -16.74 4.18
CA VAL A 159 -8.44 -15.52 4.89
C VAL A 159 -9.96 -15.47 4.89
N CYS A 160 -10.57 -15.41 6.07
CA CYS A 160 -12.00 -15.36 6.29
C CYS A 160 -12.50 -13.91 6.43
N MET A 161 -13.77 -13.73 6.76
CA MET A 161 -14.38 -12.41 6.91
C MET A 161 -13.69 -11.59 8.01
N ASP A 162 -13.48 -12.21 9.19
CA ASP A 162 -13.04 -11.52 10.41
C ASP A 162 -11.82 -12.17 11.06
N GLN A 163 -11.23 -13.21 10.45
CA GLN A 163 -10.06 -13.90 11.00
C GLN A 163 -9.32 -14.71 9.95
N PHE A 164 -8.06 -15.01 10.23
CA PHE A 164 -7.25 -15.99 9.49
C PHE A 164 -6.19 -16.61 10.41
N MET A 165 -5.54 -17.66 9.91
CA MET A 165 -4.57 -18.44 10.66
C MET A 165 -3.17 -18.31 10.04
N ILE A 166 -2.17 -18.38 10.90
CA ILE A 166 -0.74 -18.36 10.53
C ILE A 166 -0.03 -19.56 11.18
N ASP A 167 0.99 -20.07 10.51
CA ASP A 167 1.87 -21.10 11.05
C ASP A 167 3.00 -20.44 11.85
N VAL A 168 3.06 -20.72 13.13
CA VAL A 168 4.09 -20.21 14.04
C VAL A 168 4.98 -21.32 14.62
N THR A 169 4.97 -22.51 14.01
CA THR A 169 5.70 -23.70 14.48
C THR A 169 7.20 -23.42 14.70
N ASN A 170 7.81 -22.60 13.83
CA ASN A 170 9.23 -22.28 13.89
C ASN A 170 9.55 -20.95 14.61
N ILE A 171 8.56 -20.39 15.33
CA ILE A 171 8.69 -19.12 16.05
C ILE A 171 8.45 -19.39 17.53
N GLU A 172 9.55 -19.40 18.31
CA GLU A 172 9.49 -19.75 19.74
C GLU A 172 8.76 -18.70 20.58
N GLY A 173 8.05 -19.16 21.58
CA GLY A 173 7.45 -18.33 22.62
C GLY A 173 6.31 -17.44 22.13
N VAL A 174 5.60 -17.82 21.05
CA VAL A 174 4.40 -17.10 20.62
C VAL A 174 3.27 -17.36 21.60
N GLU A 175 2.63 -16.29 22.06
CA GLU A 175 1.54 -16.33 23.06
C GLU A 175 0.35 -15.49 22.58
N THR A 176 -0.83 -15.82 23.15
CA THR A 176 -2.02 -14.98 22.98
C THR A 176 -1.75 -13.57 23.50
N GLY A 177 -2.10 -12.55 22.71
CA GLY A 177 -1.80 -11.15 22.99
C GLY A 177 -0.56 -10.61 22.29
N ASP A 178 0.31 -11.47 21.75
CA ASP A 178 1.48 -11.03 20.98
C ASP A 178 1.08 -10.14 19.80
N GLU A 179 1.86 -9.09 19.59
CA GLU A 179 1.66 -8.17 18.48
C GLU A 179 2.09 -8.83 17.15
N VAL A 180 1.28 -8.63 16.13
CA VAL A 180 1.52 -9.09 14.77
C VAL A 180 1.43 -7.91 13.82
N ILE A 181 2.43 -7.74 12.95
CA ILE A 181 2.41 -6.75 11.89
C ILE A 181 1.85 -7.42 10.63
N LEU A 182 0.70 -6.93 10.19
CA LEU A 182 0.00 -7.37 8.98
C LEU A 182 0.55 -6.73 7.72
N LEU A 183 0.96 -5.47 7.82
CA LEU A 183 1.59 -4.66 6.79
C LEU A 183 2.57 -3.71 7.46
N GLY A 184 3.83 -3.75 7.04
CA GLY A 184 4.88 -2.90 7.57
C GLY A 184 6.23 -3.59 7.69
N SER A 185 7.06 -3.14 8.62
CA SER A 185 8.40 -3.69 8.86
C SER A 185 8.73 -3.76 10.34
N CYS A 186 9.64 -4.66 10.67
CA CYS A 186 10.28 -4.79 11.98
C CYS A 186 11.75 -5.13 11.74
N ASP A 187 12.66 -4.29 12.21
CA ASP A 187 14.10 -4.39 11.96
C ASP A 187 14.42 -4.51 10.46
N HIS A 188 14.96 -5.65 10.04
CA HIS A 188 15.34 -5.91 8.65
C HIS A 188 14.29 -6.72 7.88
N ILE A 189 13.18 -7.05 8.53
CA ILE A 189 12.10 -7.84 7.92
C ILE A 189 10.96 -6.91 7.55
N LYS A 190 10.45 -7.08 6.35
CA LYS A 190 9.28 -6.37 5.87
C LYS A 190 8.26 -7.33 5.24
N PHE A 191 7.01 -6.94 5.32
CA PHE A 191 5.90 -7.43 4.52
C PHE A 191 4.99 -6.22 4.31
N ASP A 192 5.23 -5.49 3.24
CA ASP A 192 4.64 -4.19 3.00
C ASP A 192 3.62 -4.19 1.84
N ALA A 193 3.17 -3.01 1.42
CA ALA A 193 2.15 -2.92 0.37
C ALA A 193 2.67 -3.38 -1.00
N ASP A 194 3.97 -3.25 -1.27
CA ASP A 194 4.56 -3.75 -2.53
C ASP A 194 4.62 -5.28 -2.51
N ASP A 195 4.98 -5.90 -1.37
CA ASP A 195 5.00 -7.35 -1.22
C ASP A 195 3.58 -7.94 -1.40
N MET A 196 2.57 -7.30 -0.78
CA MET A 196 1.17 -7.71 -0.96
C MET A 196 0.69 -7.52 -2.40
N ALA A 197 1.01 -6.40 -3.03
CA ALA A 197 0.64 -6.09 -4.40
C ALA A 197 1.18 -7.14 -5.38
N ASN A 198 2.44 -7.55 -5.21
CA ASN A 198 3.06 -8.61 -6.01
C ASN A 198 2.32 -9.95 -5.89
N ILE A 199 1.87 -10.32 -4.69
CA ILE A 199 1.11 -11.57 -4.46
C ILE A 199 -0.30 -11.48 -5.07
N LEU A 200 -0.90 -10.28 -5.03
CA LEU A 200 -2.28 -10.03 -5.46
C LEU A 200 -2.39 -9.67 -6.95
N ASP A 201 -1.26 -9.56 -7.67
CA ASP A 201 -1.19 -9.10 -9.06
C ASP A 201 -1.85 -7.72 -9.25
N THR A 202 -1.45 -6.77 -8.40
CA THR A 202 -1.95 -5.39 -8.39
C THR A 202 -0.83 -4.40 -8.03
N ILE A 203 -1.18 -3.20 -7.60
CA ILE A 203 -0.28 -2.12 -7.22
C ILE A 203 -0.45 -1.71 -5.75
N SER A 204 0.63 -1.20 -5.13
CA SER A 204 0.61 -0.76 -3.72
C SER A 204 -0.47 0.30 -3.43
N TYR A 205 -0.87 1.09 -4.42
CA TYR A 205 -1.98 2.05 -4.33
C TYR A 205 -3.29 1.38 -3.92
N GLU A 206 -3.65 0.27 -4.60
CA GLU A 206 -4.86 -0.48 -4.29
C GLU A 206 -4.78 -1.11 -2.90
N VAL A 207 -3.66 -1.75 -2.58
CA VAL A 207 -3.44 -2.38 -1.27
C VAL A 207 -3.69 -1.39 -0.13
N LEU A 208 -3.13 -0.18 -0.23
CA LEU A 208 -3.32 0.85 0.79
C LEU A 208 -4.78 1.34 0.89
N CYS A 209 -5.51 1.35 -0.22
CA CYS A 209 -6.92 1.73 -0.27
C CYS A 209 -7.86 0.65 0.29
N LEU A 210 -7.45 -0.62 0.29
CA LEU A 210 -8.26 -1.72 0.83
C LEU A 210 -8.46 -1.63 2.35
N ILE A 211 -7.51 -1.03 3.09
CA ILE A 211 -7.57 -0.97 4.55
C ILE A 211 -8.83 -0.24 5.00
N GLY A 212 -9.75 -1.02 5.58
CA GLY A 212 -11.10 -0.61 5.90
C GLY A 212 -11.21 0.38 7.05
N ARG A 213 -12.45 0.81 7.32
CA ARG A 213 -12.78 1.76 8.39
C ARG A 213 -12.89 1.11 9.76
N ARG A 214 -12.95 -0.22 9.84
CA ARG A 214 -13.07 -0.98 11.10
C ARG A 214 -11.81 -0.91 11.96
N ALA A 215 -10.62 -0.75 11.34
CA ALA A 215 -9.36 -0.60 12.05
C ALA A 215 -9.18 0.84 12.56
N PRO A 216 -9.04 1.07 13.87
CA PRO A 216 -8.71 2.38 14.42
C PRO A 216 -7.39 2.88 13.85
N ARG A 217 -7.29 4.18 13.56
CA ARG A 217 -6.05 4.80 13.07
C ARG A 217 -5.42 5.67 14.15
N LEU A 218 -4.22 5.27 14.57
CA LEU A 218 -3.40 6.05 15.50
C LEU A 218 -2.43 6.91 14.70
N TYR A 219 -2.44 8.20 14.92
CA TYR A 219 -1.48 9.13 14.36
C TYR A 219 -0.34 9.30 15.33
N ILE A 220 0.88 8.91 14.92
CA ILE A 220 2.07 8.91 15.76
C ILE A 220 3.11 9.84 15.14
N LYS A 221 3.69 10.73 15.93
CA LYS A 221 4.84 11.54 15.57
C LYS A 221 5.81 11.59 16.75
N ASP A 222 7.08 11.42 16.49
CA ASP A 222 8.16 11.43 17.49
C ASP A 222 7.85 10.49 18.68
N ASN A 223 7.38 9.28 18.39
CA ASN A 223 6.93 8.25 19.34
C ASN A 223 5.78 8.68 20.27
N LYS A 224 5.05 9.75 19.94
CA LYS A 224 3.88 10.21 20.70
C LYS A 224 2.62 10.04 19.85
N VAL A 225 1.57 9.50 20.47
CA VAL A 225 0.24 9.46 19.86
C VAL A 225 -0.33 10.88 19.86
N LEU A 226 -0.55 11.44 18.67
CA LEU A 226 -1.15 12.77 18.48
C LEU A 226 -2.68 12.71 18.44
N GLY A 227 -3.23 11.58 18.05
CA GLY A 227 -4.66 11.39 17.93
C GLY A 227 -5.05 9.98 17.56
N VAL A 228 -6.31 9.64 17.79
CA VAL A 228 -6.92 8.38 17.41
C VAL A 228 -8.17 8.70 16.59
N ARG A 229 -8.34 8.06 15.45
CA ARG A 229 -9.53 8.18 14.62
C ARG A 229 -10.22 6.83 14.51
N TYR A 230 -11.47 6.80 14.96
CA TYR A 230 -12.40 5.72 14.69
C TYR A 230 -13.23 6.11 13.46
N LEU A 231 -13.23 5.27 12.45
CA LEU A 231 -13.97 5.50 11.21
C LEU A 231 -15.21 4.58 11.18
N MET A 232 -16.13 4.80 12.12
CA MET A 232 -17.43 4.14 12.12
C MET A 232 -18.35 4.67 11.01
#